data_894f4f1fc345401a439ac2d11217edb8
#
_entry.id   894f4f1fc345401a439ac2d11217edb8
#
_cell.length_a   1.000
_cell.length_b   1.000
_cell.length_c   1.000
_cell.angle_alpha   90.00
_cell.angle_beta   90.00
_cell.angle_gamma   90.00
#
_symmetry.space_group_name_H-M   'P 1'
#
loop_
_entity.id
_entity.type
_entity.pdbx_description
1 polymer ?
#
loop_
_entity_poly.entity_id
_entity_poly.type
_entity_poly.pdbx_seq_one_letter_code
_entity_poly.pdbx_strand_id
1 'polypeptide(L)'
;MVERVSGKTHTDDDGAARSSRRATVAKPRAKTATQDKFTKKTIALVYDFDGTLSPKPMQEYAFLPKLGVKAEDFWAECTRVAKAERADPLITYMHLMYKKAKEKGLRVDRKDLVAQGRDVELYQGVESWFGEIERYVKALPGAKGVTVKHYLVSSGLTEIIEGTKIYKHFANVFASEYWFDAYELPFPKRVITDTGKTQYLFRINKGIEDLGESINSHMDEDARPIPFANMVYFGDGETDVPSMALLKKNGGHAIAVHSPLARSDSPSSSRARPLGSPPAGERAAAQNGLKKCMELFAAGRCDFYAPADYRKGSDLFKRTCLLIDRMVADIRVQEERSALG
;
A
#
# COMPACT_ATOMS: atom_id res chain seq x y z
N MET A 1 50.23 36.74 -16.37
CA MET A 1 50.88 37.77 -15.57
C MET A 1 51.03 37.22 -14.18
N VAL A 2 52.25 36.96 -13.84
CA VAL A 2 52.82 36.33 -12.65
C VAL A 2 52.89 37.37 -11.55
N GLU A 3 52.57 37.02 -10.32
CA GLU A 3 53.38 37.50 -9.19
C GLU A 3 53.18 36.60 -7.94
N ARG A 4 54.31 36.00 -7.62
CA ARG A 4 54.64 35.40 -6.32
C ARG A 4 55.18 36.51 -5.42
N VAL A 5 54.81 36.46 -4.12
CA VAL A 5 55.74 37.06 -3.10
C VAL A 5 55.77 36.05 -1.91
N SER A 6 57.05 35.79 -1.61
CA SER A 6 57.55 34.86 -0.57
C SER A 6 57.76 35.54 0.79
N GLY A 7 57.61 34.76 1.85
CA GLY A 7 58.58 34.56 2.91
C GLY A 7 58.66 35.53 4.08
N LYS A 8 58.55 35.00 5.28
CA LYS A 8 59.68 34.92 6.23
C LYS A 8 59.26 34.28 7.57
N THR A 9 60.10 33.41 7.97
CA THR A 9 60.30 32.76 9.27
C THR A 9 60.61 33.74 10.40
N HIS A 10 60.14 33.46 11.62
CA HIS A 10 60.91 33.68 12.85
C HIS A 10 60.55 32.63 13.92
N THR A 11 61.57 31.99 14.39
CA THR A 11 61.76 31.14 15.56
C THR A 11 61.87 31.98 16.84
N ASP A 12 61.44 31.41 17.97
CA ASP A 12 62.08 31.30 19.27
C ASP A 12 61.02 30.92 20.31
N ASP A 13 61.06 29.76 20.86
CA ASP A 13 61.72 29.18 22.04
C ASP A 13 61.37 29.92 23.35
N ASP A 14 60.63 29.26 24.20
CA ASP A 14 60.99 29.09 25.60
C ASP A 14 60.01 28.13 26.38
N GLY A 15 60.61 27.27 27.13
CA GLY A 15 59.96 26.17 27.82
C GLY A 15 59.27 26.56 29.13
N ALA A 16 58.29 25.76 29.48
CA ALA A 16 57.89 25.52 30.88
C ALA A 16 57.18 24.16 31.03
N ALA A 17 57.87 23.24 31.60
CA ALA A 17 57.32 21.97 32.04
C ALA A 17 56.20 22.16 33.06
N ARG A 18 54.99 21.67 32.75
CA ARG A 18 53.94 21.42 33.75
C ARG A 18 53.44 19.97 33.63
N SER A 19 53.73 19.20 34.66
CA SER A 19 53.17 17.92 35.05
C SER A 19 51.68 17.89 34.87
N SER A 20 51.14 17.13 33.88
CA SER A 20 49.74 16.85 33.79
C SER A 20 49.46 15.43 34.30
N ARG A 21 48.78 15.35 35.42
CA ARG A 21 48.19 14.14 35.98
C ARG A 21 47.28 13.50 34.93
N ARG A 22 47.62 12.29 34.52
CA ARG A 22 46.83 11.44 33.64
C ARG A 22 45.55 11.03 34.39
N ALA A 23 44.44 11.69 34.09
CA ALA A 23 43.12 11.24 34.49
C ALA A 23 42.79 9.99 33.69
N THR A 24 42.72 8.86 34.35
CA THR A 24 42.18 7.61 33.80
C THR A 24 40.70 7.80 33.53
N VAL A 25 40.35 8.05 32.26
CA VAL A 25 38.95 8.03 31.79
C VAL A 25 38.50 6.57 31.87
N ALA A 26 37.63 6.27 32.84
CA ALA A 26 36.95 5.00 32.92
C ALA A 26 36.15 4.78 31.62
N LYS A 27 36.47 3.70 30.88
CA LYS A 27 35.69 3.22 29.77
C LYS A 27 34.25 3.00 30.23
N PRO A 28 33.23 3.53 29.53
CA PRO A 28 31.86 3.21 29.86
C PRO A 28 31.66 1.72 29.70
N ARG A 29 31.24 1.07 30.76
CA ARG A 29 30.82 -0.33 30.81
C ARG A 29 29.70 -0.48 29.78
N ALA A 30 29.96 -1.18 28.70
CA ALA A 30 28.94 -1.56 27.73
C ALA A 30 27.81 -2.25 28.50
N LYS A 31 26.64 -1.63 28.59
CA LYS A 31 25.43 -2.32 28.97
C LYS A 31 25.21 -3.36 27.88
N THR A 32 25.40 -4.63 28.24
CA THR A 32 24.90 -5.76 27.48
C THR A 32 23.38 -5.62 27.45
N ALA A 33 22.89 -4.89 26.44
CA ALA A 33 21.51 -5.03 26.00
C ALA A 33 21.42 -6.49 25.55
N THR A 34 20.63 -7.29 26.24
CA THR A 34 20.06 -8.52 25.70
C THR A 34 19.28 -8.07 24.45
N GLN A 35 19.94 -8.06 23.31
CA GLN A 35 19.30 -7.90 22.02
C GLN A 35 18.29 -9.05 21.94
N ASP A 36 17.00 -8.70 21.86
CA ASP A 36 15.99 -9.62 21.38
C ASP A 36 16.51 -10.15 20.04
N LYS A 37 17.02 -11.38 20.04
CA LYS A 37 17.71 -11.98 18.88
C LYS A 37 16.81 -12.07 17.64
N PHE A 38 15.48 -11.98 17.81
CA PHE A 38 14.51 -12.08 16.74
C PHE A 38 13.50 -10.92 16.78
N THR A 39 13.57 -10.05 15.78
CA THR A 39 12.74 -8.83 15.69
C THR A 39 11.66 -8.88 14.60
N LYS A 40 11.65 -9.93 13.75
CA LYS A 40 10.78 -10.02 12.55
C LYS A 40 9.36 -10.50 12.88
N LYS A 41 8.71 -9.86 13.87
CA LYS A 41 7.38 -10.23 14.37
C LYS A 41 6.24 -9.35 13.79
N THR A 42 6.51 -8.62 12.71
CA THR A 42 5.48 -7.80 12.05
C THR A 42 4.92 -8.52 10.84
N ILE A 43 3.60 -8.61 10.79
CA ILE A 43 2.82 -9.04 9.62
C ILE A 43 2.32 -7.79 8.92
N ALA A 44 2.54 -7.69 7.61
CA ALA A 44 2.02 -6.60 6.78
C ALA A 44 0.84 -7.08 5.94
N LEU A 45 -0.30 -6.44 6.09
CA LEU A 45 -1.45 -6.61 5.21
C LEU A 45 -1.48 -5.42 4.25
N VAL A 46 -1.28 -5.67 2.97
CA VAL A 46 -1.12 -4.65 1.92
C VAL A 46 -2.32 -4.71 0.99
N TYR A 47 -2.98 -3.59 0.80
CA TYR A 47 -4.23 -3.51 0.03
C TYR A 47 -4.07 -2.61 -1.19
N ASP A 48 -4.67 -3.01 -2.31
CA ASP A 48 -5.14 -2.05 -3.30
C ASP A 48 -6.41 -1.35 -2.78
N PHE A 49 -6.87 -0.30 -3.46
CA PHE A 49 -8.03 0.48 -3.01
C PHE A 49 -9.26 0.25 -3.89
N ASP A 50 -9.20 0.67 -5.16
CA ASP A 50 -10.32 0.64 -6.10
C ASP A 50 -10.61 -0.80 -6.54
N GLY A 51 -11.85 -1.27 -6.40
CA GLY A 51 -12.22 -2.67 -6.62
C GLY A 51 -11.88 -3.61 -5.45
N THR A 52 -11.00 -3.19 -4.53
CA THR A 52 -10.53 -3.97 -3.38
C THR A 52 -11.19 -3.54 -2.08
N LEU A 53 -10.99 -2.31 -1.63
CA LEU A 53 -11.64 -1.74 -0.42
C LEU A 53 -12.90 -0.94 -0.76
N SER A 54 -12.95 -0.39 -1.96
CA SER A 54 -14.06 0.37 -2.53
C SER A 54 -14.61 -0.33 -3.78
N PRO A 55 -15.94 -0.35 -4.01
CA PRO A 55 -16.55 -1.03 -5.16
C PRO A 55 -16.14 -0.51 -6.53
N LYS A 56 -15.76 0.74 -6.64
CA LYS A 56 -15.42 1.41 -7.92
C LYS A 56 -14.31 2.46 -7.73
N PRO A 57 -13.73 2.96 -8.82
CA PRO A 57 -12.74 4.01 -8.78
C PRO A 57 -13.20 5.22 -7.94
N MET A 58 -12.33 5.68 -7.06
CA MET A 58 -12.65 6.74 -6.10
C MET A 58 -13.11 8.04 -6.76
N GLN A 59 -12.66 8.32 -7.99
CA GLN A 59 -13.06 9.50 -8.76
C GLN A 59 -14.53 9.50 -9.15
N GLU A 60 -15.17 8.33 -9.18
CA GLU A 60 -16.56 8.16 -9.60
C GLU A 60 -17.58 8.55 -8.52
N TYR A 61 -17.15 8.71 -7.26
CA TYR A 61 -18.08 9.04 -6.18
C TYR A 61 -18.43 10.53 -6.12
N ALA A 62 -17.45 11.40 -6.33
CA ALA A 62 -17.67 12.83 -6.20
C ALA A 62 -17.08 13.67 -7.34
N PHE A 63 -15.87 13.34 -7.81
CA PHE A 63 -15.18 14.16 -8.79
C PHE A 63 -15.89 14.18 -10.16
N LEU A 64 -16.16 13.02 -10.74
CA LEU A 64 -16.84 12.93 -12.04
C LEU A 64 -18.28 13.44 -11.99
N PRO A 65 -19.11 13.15 -10.97
CA PRO A 65 -20.41 13.77 -10.79
C PRO A 65 -20.36 15.30 -10.72
N LYS A 66 -19.38 15.86 -10.01
CA LYS A 66 -19.18 17.32 -9.90
C LYS A 66 -18.87 17.97 -11.26
N LEU A 67 -18.19 17.22 -12.13
CA LEU A 67 -17.96 17.63 -13.52
C LEU A 67 -19.20 17.46 -14.43
N GLY A 68 -20.20 16.71 -14.00
CA GLY A 68 -21.33 16.32 -14.85
C GLY A 68 -20.91 15.36 -15.97
N VAL A 69 -19.87 14.54 -15.74
CA VAL A 69 -19.34 13.58 -16.71
C VAL A 69 -19.66 12.16 -16.22
N LYS A 70 -20.17 11.32 -17.14
CA LYS A 70 -20.39 9.92 -16.85
C LYS A 70 -19.06 9.18 -16.75
N ALA A 71 -18.95 8.28 -15.78
CA ALA A 71 -17.74 7.48 -15.55
C ALA A 71 -17.30 6.71 -16.81
N GLU A 72 -18.25 6.05 -17.48
CA GLU A 72 -17.99 5.28 -18.70
C GLU A 72 -17.38 6.14 -19.81
N ASP A 73 -17.92 7.35 -20.04
CA ASP A 73 -17.42 8.28 -21.04
C ASP A 73 -16.01 8.79 -20.69
N PHE A 74 -15.78 9.06 -19.39
CA PHE A 74 -14.49 9.52 -18.90
C PHE A 74 -13.40 8.46 -19.10
N TRP A 75 -13.64 7.23 -18.65
CA TRP A 75 -12.65 6.15 -18.78
C TRP A 75 -12.43 5.72 -20.23
N ALA A 76 -13.46 5.74 -21.05
CA ALA A 76 -13.33 5.50 -22.50
C ALA A 76 -12.46 6.59 -23.16
N GLU A 77 -12.62 7.85 -22.77
CA GLU A 77 -11.78 8.95 -23.27
C GLU A 77 -10.32 8.79 -22.78
N CYS A 78 -10.10 8.45 -21.51
CA CYS A 78 -8.76 8.17 -21.00
C CYS A 78 -8.04 7.08 -21.83
N THR A 79 -8.73 5.98 -22.06
CA THR A 79 -8.20 4.87 -22.86
C THR A 79 -7.88 5.30 -24.29
N ARG A 80 -8.79 6.04 -24.93
CA ARG A 80 -8.62 6.54 -26.28
C ARG A 80 -7.44 7.50 -26.40
N VAL A 81 -7.32 8.45 -25.48
CA VAL A 81 -6.23 9.45 -25.48
C VAL A 81 -4.91 8.77 -25.18
N ALA A 82 -4.82 7.93 -24.16
CA ALA A 82 -3.60 7.19 -23.82
C ALA A 82 -3.08 6.40 -25.02
N LYS A 83 -3.98 5.71 -25.74
CA LYS A 83 -3.62 4.93 -26.95
C LYS A 83 -3.15 5.82 -28.09
N ALA A 84 -3.87 6.94 -28.36
CA ALA A 84 -3.55 7.85 -29.46
C ALA A 84 -2.20 8.54 -29.28
N GLU A 85 -1.94 9.01 -28.04
CA GLU A 85 -0.71 9.74 -27.68
C GLU A 85 0.43 8.81 -27.24
N ARG A 86 0.20 7.49 -27.14
CA ARG A 86 1.15 6.52 -26.57
C ARG A 86 1.58 6.93 -25.15
N ALA A 87 0.65 7.46 -24.39
CA ALA A 87 0.87 7.98 -23.04
C ALA A 87 0.54 6.92 -21.98
N ASP A 88 1.14 7.10 -20.78
CA ASP A 88 0.77 6.31 -19.61
C ASP A 88 -0.70 6.54 -19.24
N PRO A 89 -1.52 5.47 -19.08
CA PRO A 89 -2.94 5.61 -18.77
C PRO A 89 -3.23 6.38 -17.48
N LEU A 90 -2.37 6.26 -16.47
CA LEU A 90 -2.57 6.91 -15.18
C LEU A 90 -2.23 8.40 -15.25
N ILE A 91 -1.14 8.76 -15.93
CA ILE A 91 -0.84 10.17 -16.23
C ILE A 91 -1.97 10.76 -17.06
N THR A 92 -2.51 9.99 -18.01
CA THR A 92 -3.59 10.44 -18.89
C THR A 92 -4.87 10.75 -18.10
N TYR A 93 -5.31 9.88 -17.17
CA TYR A 93 -6.50 10.17 -16.39
C TYR A 93 -6.30 11.39 -15.48
N MET A 94 -5.13 11.51 -14.82
CA MET A 94 -4.81 12.67 -14.01
C MET A 94 -4.84 13.97 -14.84
N HIS A 95 -4.24 13.94 -16.03
CA HIS A 95 -4.31 15.07 -16.96
C HIS A 95 -5.75 15.41 -17.36
N LEU A 96 -6.56 14.41 -17.72
CA LEU A 96 -7.95 14.63 -18.14
C LEU A 96 -8.85 15.11 -17.00
N MET A 97 -8.63 14.64 -15.76
CA MET A 97 -9.30 15.20 -14.59
C MET A 97 -9.08 16.71 -14.50
N TYR A 98 -7.84 17.13 -14.56
CA TYR A 98 -7.50 18.56 -14.52
C TYR A 98 -8.09 19.33 -15.71
N LYS A 99 -7.87 18.84 -16.94
CA LYS A 99 -8.35 19.47 -18.17
C LYS A 99 -9.86 19.70 -18.13
N LYS A 100 -10.64 18.68 -17.79
CA LYS A 100 -12.10 18.77 -17.71
C LYS A 100 -12.59 19.70 -16.59
N ALA A 101 -11.91 19.71 -15.45
CA ALA A 101 -12.22 20.67 -14.40
C ALA A 101 -12.00 22.11 -14.87
N LYS A 102 -10.87 22.38 -15.53
CA LYS A 102 -10.56 23.69 -16.11
C LYS A 102 -11.58 24.12 -17.16
N GLU A 103 -11.97 23.22 -18.07
CA GLU A 103 -13.02 23.47 -19.08
C GLU A 103 -14.38 23.85 -18.46
N LYS A 104 -14.66 23.34 -17.25
CA LYS A 104 -15.87 23.65 -16.48
C LYS A 104 -15.70 24.85 -15.53
N GLY A 105 -14.56 25.52 -15.54
CA GLY A 105 -14.24 26.59 -14.60
C GLY A 105 -14.13 26.14 -13.15
N LEU A 106 -13.95 24.84 -12.92
CA LEU A 106 -13.77 24.27 -11.57
C LEU A 106 -12.28 24.22 -11.21
N ARG A 107 -11.97 24.69 -10.01
CA ARG A 107 -10.63 24.55 -9.44
C ARG A 107 -10.46 23.16 -8.85
N VAL A 108 -9.33 22.54 -9.16
CA VAL A 108 -8.88 21.30 -8.49
C VAL A 108 -7.85 21.69 -7.46
N ASP A 109 -8.21 21.64 -6.20
CA ASP A 109 -7.27 21.85 -5.10
C ASP A 109 -7.24 20.66 -4.13
N ARG A 110 -6.21 20.63 -3.29
CA ARG A 110 -6.01 19.52 -2.36
C ARG A 110 -7.15 19.36 -1.37
N LYS A 111 -7.67 20.45 -0.84
CA LYS A 111 -8.75 20.43 0.17
C LYS A 111 -10.02 19.84 -0.41
N ASP A 112 -10.34 20.22 -1.67
CA ASP A 112 -11.52 19.71 -2.36
C ASP A 112 -11.41 18.22 -2.64
N LEU A 113 -10.23 17.73 -3.06
CA LEU A 113 -10.01 16.29 -3.26
C LEU A 113 -10.07 15.51 -1.95
N VAL A 114 -9.47 16.03 -0.87
CA VAL A 114 -9.57 15.40 0.46
C VAL A 114 -11.03 15.37 0.94
N ALA A 115 -11.78 16.45 0.74
CA ALA A 115 -13.19 16.49 1.14
C ALA A 115 -14.02 15.40 0.42
N GLN A 116 -13.72 15.10 -0.83
CA GLN A 116 -14.38 14.05 -1.63
C GLN A 116 -14.18 12.64 -1.09
N GLY A 117 -13.12 12.41 -0.32
CA GLY A 117 -12.89 11.11 0.32
C GLY A 117 -14.01 10.67 1.26
N ARG A 118 -14.83 11.61 1.76
CA ARG A 118 -16.00 11.31 2.61
C ARG A 118 -17.13 10.63 1.84
N ASP A 119 -17.20 10.85 0.54
CA ASP A 119 -18.25 10.34 -0.33
C ASP A 119 -17.89 8.96 -0.90
N VAL A 120 -16.66 8.49 -0.67
CA VAL A 120 -16.20 7.18 -1.13
C VAL A 120 -16.90 6.08 -0.33
N GLU A 121 -17.62 5.23 -1.06
CA GLU A 121 -18.23 4.03 -0.49
C GLU A 121 -17.18 2.93 -0.29
N LEU A 122 -17.32 2.22 0.81
CA LEU A 122 -16.46 1.08 1.14
C LEU A 122 -17.27 -0.21 1.11
N TYR A 123 -16.62 -1.32 0.75
CA TYR A 123 -17.26 -2.63 0.88
C TYR A 123 -17.67 -2.92 2.32
N GLN A 124 -18.65 -3.81 2.47
CA GLN A 124 -19.21 -4.15 3.78
C GLN A 124 -18.13 -4.68 4.72
N GLY A 125 -18.06 -4.09 5.92
CA GLY A 125 -17.15 -4.50 6.99
C GLY A 125 -15.76 -3.86 6.94
N VAL A 126 -15.38 -3.12 5.90
CA VAL A 126 -14.04 -2.50 5.79
C VAL A 126 -13.72 -1.60 6.98
N GLU A 127 -14.68 -0.78 7.45
CA GLU A 127 -14.43 0.12 8.58
C GLU A 127 -14.07 -0.62 9.88
N SER A 128 -14.59 -1.83 10.09
CA SER A 128 -14.31 -2.64 11.29
C SER A 128 -13.18 -3.64 11.11
N TRP A 129 -12.79 -3.92 9.86
CA TRP A 129 -11.82 -4.95 9.47
C TRP A 129 -10.50 -4.86 10.22
N PHE A 130 -9.91 -3.68 10.25
CA PHE A 130 -8.60 -3.43 10.86
C PHE A 130 -8.59 -3.85 12.34
N GLY A 131 -9.58 -3.39 13.10
CA GLY A 131 -9.71 -3.74 14.50
C GLY A 131 -10.09 -5.20 14.75
N GLU A 132 -10.86 -5.85 13.83
CA GLU A 132 -11.16 -7.28 13.94
C GLU A 132 -9.90 -8.13 13.73
N ILE A 133 -9.08 -7.81 12.74
CA ILE A 133 -7.81 -8.50 12.50
C ILE A 133 -6.83 -8.31 13.67
N GLU A 134 -6.69 -7.09 14.19
CA GLU A 134 -5.84 -6.86 15.36
C GLU A 134 -6.30 -7.66 16.59
N ARG A 135 -7.62 -7.70 16.83
CA ARG A 135 -8.20 -8.50 17.92
C ARG A 135 -7.96 -9.99 17.73
N TYR A 136 -8.10 -10.46 16.47
CA TYR A 136 -7.83 -11.85 16.14
C TYR A 136 -6.37 -12.22 16.49
N VAL A 137 -5.40 -11.45 16.02
CA VAL A 137 -3.98 -11.72 16.29
C VAL A 137 -3.66 -11.65 17.78
N LYS A 138 -4.19 -10.66 18.51
CA LYS A 138 -3.99 -10.56 19.96
C LYS A 138 -4.53 -11.76 20.74
N ALA A 139 -5.59 -12.41 20.24
CA ALA A 139 -6.19 -13.57 20.88
C ALA A 139 -5.53 -14.91 20.45
N LEU A 140 -4.67 -14.89 19.42
CA LEU A 140 -4.09 -16.09 18.85
C LEU A 140 -3.00 -16.68 19.76
N PRO A 141 -3.09 -17.95 20.18
CA PRO A 141 -2.05 -18.61 20.96
C PRO A 141 -0.70 -18.58 20.22
N GLY A 142 0.36 -18.14 20.91
CA GLY A 142 1.70 -18.06 20.34
C GLY A 142 1.99 -16.79 19.52
N ALA A 143 1.07 -15.85 19.41
CA ALA A 143 1.30 -14.56 18.75
C ALA A 143 1.88 -13.47 19.70
N LYS A 144 2.52 -13.87 20.80
CA LYS A 144 3.14 -12.93 21.75
C LYS A 144 4.19 -12.08 21.04
N GLY A 145 3.99 -10.75 21.07
CA GLY A 145 4.89 -9.79 20.40
C GLY A 145 4.66 -9.65 18.89
N VAL A 146 3.78 -10.45 18.28
CA VAL A 146 3.40 -10.26 16.87
C VAL A 146 2.53 -9.03 16.73
N THR A 147 2.86 -8.17 15.75
CA THR A 147 2.12 -6.97 15.40
C THR A 147 1.60 -7.07 13.97
N VAL A 148 0.45 -6.45 13.71
CA VAL A 148 -0.08 -6.31 12.36
C VAL A 148 0.01 -4.85 11.95
N LYS A 149 0.52 -4.60 10.75
CA LYS A 149 0.49 -3.28 10.10
C LYS A 149 -0.30 -3.38 8.80
N HIS A 150 -1.10 -2.37 8.56
CA HIS A 150 -1.88 -2.23 7.33
C HIS A 150 -1.24 -1.20 6.43
N TYR A 151 -1.09 -1.51 5.16
CA TYR A 151 -0.51 -0.63 4.14
C TYR A 151 -1.44 -0.53 2.95
N LEU A 152 -1.45 0.61 2.31
CA LEU A 152 -2.18 0.81 1.06
C LEU A 152 -1.21 1.08 -0.08
N VAL A 153 -1.42 0.41 -1.23
CA VAL A 153 -0.66 0.63 -2.46
C VAL A 153 -1.65 0.74 -3.61
N SER A 154 -1.94 1.96 -4.07
CA SER A 154 -3.02 2.24 -5.02
C SER A 154 -2.57 3.12 -6.19
N SER A 155 -3.19 2.91 -7.34
CA SER A 155 -3.09 3.81 -8.50
C SER A 155 -4.01 5.03 -8.38
N GLY A 156 -4.94 5.02 -7.41
CA GLY A 156 -5.82 6.14 -7.09
C GLY A 156 -5.09 7.31 -6.42
N LEU A 157 -5.85 8.33 -6.00
CA LEU A 157 -5.30 9.59 -5.50
C LEU A 157 -5.16 9.61 -3.97
N THR A 158 -3.95 9.90 -3.50
CA THR A 158 -3.63 10.07 -2.08
C THR A 158 -4.59 11.05 -1.40
N GLU A 159 -4.91 12.14 -2.05
CA GLU A 159 -5.77 13.20 -1.51
C GLU A 159 -7.17 12.68 -1.20
N ILE A 160 -7.77 11.92 -2.11
CA ILE A 160 -9.10 11.33 -1.89
C ILE A 160 -9.04 10.27 -0.78
N ILE A 161 -8.03 9.41 -0.81
CA ILE A 161 -7.84 8.36 0.21
C ILE A 161 -7.69 8.97 1.60
N GLU A 162 -6.94 10.07 1.72
CA GLU A 162 -6.74 10.80 2.98
C GLU A 162 -8.05 11.28 3.61
N GLY A 163 -9.04 11.64 2.79
CA GLY A 163 -10.37 12.03 3.25
C GLY A 163 -11.27 10.89 3.69
N THR A 164 -10.88 9.63 3.46
CA THR A 164 -11.70 8.47 3.82
C THR A 164 -11.64 8.16 5.31
N LYS A 165 -12.71 7.51 5.83
CA LYS A 165 -12.80 7.10 7.25
C LYS A 165 -11.72 6.12 7.67
N ILE A 166 -11.13 5.39 6.72
CA ILE A 166 -10.18 4.31 6.97
C ILE A 166 -8.72 4.73 6.89
N TYR A 167 -8.41 5.94 6.42
CA TYR A 167 -7.04 6.44 6.26
C TYR A 167 -6.18 6.25 7.52
N LYS A 168 -6.75 6.54 8.68
CA LYS A 168 -6.09 6.45 10.00
C LYS A 168 -5.61 5.06 10.41
N HIS A 169 -6.08 4.01 9.73
CA HIS A 169 -5.70 2.62 10.04
C HIS A 169 -4.45 2.15 9.31
N PHE A 170 -4.00 2.90 8.29
CA PHE A 170 -2.81 2.53 7.55
C PHE A 170 -1.55 3.06 8.23
N ALA A 171 -0.54 2.20 8.34
CA ALA A 171 0.81 2.60 8.76
C ALA A 171 1.44 3.53 7.71
N ASN A 172 1.18 3.26 6.42
CA ASN A 172 1.53 4.14 5.32
C ASN A 172 0.58 3.95 4.13
N VAL A 173 0.42 5.02 3.33
CA VAL A 173 -0.37 5.04 2.10
C VAL A 173 0.53 5.45 0.95
N PHE A 174 0.72 4.54 0.01
CA PHE A 174 1.42 4.77 -1.24
C PHE A 174 0.38 4.83 -2.36
N ALA A 175 0.07 6.02 -2.83
CA ALA A 175 -0.91 6.24 -3.89
C ALA A 175 -0.43 7.34 -4.82
N SER A 176 -1.03 7.45 -6.02
CA SER A 176 -0.72 8.57 -6.91
C SER A 176 -1.07 9.90 -6.24
N GLU A 177 -0.38 10.96 -6.58
CA GLU A 177 -0.48 12.24 -5.86
C GLU A 177 -0.24 13.40 -6.82
N TYR A 178 -0.97 14.49 -6.64
CA TYR A 178 -0.71 15.74 -7.35
C TYR A 178 0.28 16.63 -6.59
N TRP A 179 1.02 17.42 -7.34
CA TRP A 179 1.75 18.55 -6.82
C TRP A 179 0.86 19.80 -6.87
N PHE A 180 0.55 20.34 -5.71
CA PHE A 180 -0.20 21.58 -5.58
C PHE A 180 0.76 22.69 -5.17
N ASP A 181 1.05 23.59 -6.08
CA ASP A 181 1.83 24.80 -5.82
C ASP A 181 1.00 26.06 -6.06
N ALA A 182 1.61 27.22 -5.97
CA ALA A 182 0.97 28.50 -6.25
C ALA A 182 0.66 28.72 -7.74
N TYR A 183 1.15 27.85 -8.62
CA TYR A 183 0.89 27.91 -10.06
C TYR A 183 -0.34 27.05 -10.41
N GLU A 184 -1.15 27.54 -11.33
CA GLU A 184 -2.51 27.04 -11.62
C GLU A 184 -2.63 25.60 -12.15
N LEU A 185 -1.54 24.85 -12.26
CA LEU A 185 -1.51 23.53 -12.88
C LEU A 185 -1.13 22.45 -11.87
N PRO A 186 -2.08 21.65 -11.35
CA PRO A 186 -1.73 20.44 -10.65
C PRO A 186 -0.94 19.52 -11.60
N PHE A 187 0.27 19.20 -11.19
CA PHE A 187 1.16 18.29 -11.90
C PHE A 187 1.25 16.97 -11.12
N PRO A 188 1.34 15.80 -11.78
CA PRO A 188 1.56 14.56 -11.07
C PRO A 188 2.88 14.62 -10.28
N LYS A 189 2.79 14.53 -8.95
CA LYS A 189 3.95 14.43 -8.05
C LYS A 189 4.45 13.00 -7.97
N ARG A 190 3.51 12.06 -8.03
CA ARG A 190 3.75 10.62 -8.01
C ARG A 190 2.66 9.92 -8.81
N VAL A 191 3.07 8.93 -9.60
CA VAL A 191 2.17 8.04 -10.33
C VAL A 191 2.57 6.60 -10.01
N ILE A 192 1.61 5.79 -9.61
CA ILE A 192 1.82 4.38 -9.26
C ILE A 192 1.14 3.52 -10.30
N THR A 193 1.94 2.98 -11.21
CA THR A 193 1.50 2.05 -12.26
C THR A 193 1.53 0.61 -11.75
N ASP A 194 1.06 -0.33 -12.56
CA ASP A 194 0.92 -1.75 -12.23
C ASP A 194 2.21 -2.35 -11.66
N THR A 195 3.28 -2.37 -12.45
CA THR A 195 4.59 -2.84 -11.99
C THR A 195 5.22 -1.91 -10.96
N GLY A 196 4.88 -0.63 -11.01
CA GLY A 196 5.30 0.37 -10.03
C GLY A 196 4.83 0.06 -8.60
N LYS A 197 3.71 -0.64 -8.42
CA LYS A 197 3.25 -1.10 -7.10
C LYS A 197 4.30 -1.95 -6.38
N THR A 198 5.09 -2.74 -7.11
CA THR A 198 6.08 -3.66 -6.51
C THR A 198 7.19 -2.95 -5.73
N GLN A 199 7.60 -1.74 -6.13
CA GLN A 199 8.62 -0.99 -5.38
C GLN A 199 8.19 -0.69 -3.94
N TYR A 200 6.88 -0.50 -3.71
CA TYR A 200 6.37 -0.19 -2.38
C TYR A 200 6.36 -1.43 -1.48
N LEU A 201 6.20 -2.62 -2.04
CA LEU A 201 6.41 -3.87 -1.31
C LEU A 201 7.88 -4.01 -0.83
N PHE A 202 8.85 -3.62 -1.67
CA PHE A 202 10.25 -3.55 -1.24
C PHE A 202 10.49 -2.48 -0.18
N ARG A 203 9.81 -1.32 -0.26
CA ARG A 203 9.89 -0.28 0.79
C ARG A 203 9.39 -0.79 2.13
N ILE A 204 8.23 -1.45 2.15
CA ILE A 204 7.66 -2.10 3.34
C ILE A 204 8.62 -3.17 3.86
N ASN A 205 9.16 -4.02 2.97
CA ASN A 205 10.11 -5.08 3.34
C ASN A 205 11.37 -4.54 4.01
N LYS A 206 11.95 -3.45 3.46
CA LYS A 206 13.18 -2.82 3.97
C LYS A 206 12.92 -1.83 5.12
N GLY A 207 11.68 -1.47 5.41
CA GLY A 207 11.36 -0.40 6.36
C GLY A 207 11.77 1.00 5.87
N ILE A 208 12.02 1.17 4.56
CA ILE A 208 12.39 2.46 3.94
C ILE A 208 11.11 3.09 3.39
N GLU A 209 10.26 3.54 4.27
CA GLU A 209 8.92 4.04 3.91
C GLU A 209 8.93 5.51 3.46
N ASP A 210 9.95 6.27 3.82
CA ASP A 210 10.17 7.64 3.31
C ASP A 210 10.58 7.59 1.83
N LEU A 211 9.81 8.28 0.98
CA LEU A 211 10.05 8.34 -0.46
C LEU A 211 11.28 9.17 -0.84
N GLY A 212 11.76 10.03 0.04
CA GLY A 212 13.02 10.76 -0.12
C GLY A 212 14.25 9.86 0.03
N GLU A 213 14.11 8.70 0.65
CA GLU A 213 15.20 7.76 0.84
C GLU A 213 15.35 6.78 -0.33
N SER A 214 16.60 6.45 -0.67
CA SER A 214 16.88 5.49 -1.75
C SER A 214 16.56 4.07 -1.35
N ILE A 215 15.68 3.42 -2.10
CA ILE A 215 15.36 2.00 -1.94
C ILE A 215 16.50 1.08 -2.43
N ASN A 216 17.41 1.59 -3.26
CA ASN A 216 18.44 0.79 -3.92
C ASN A 216 19.64 0.48 -3.03
N SER A 217 19.74 1.10 -1.84
CA SER A 217 20.78 0.75 -0.87
C SER A 217 20.68 -0.74 -0.52
N HIS A 218 21.84 -1.41 -0.52
CA HIS A 218 21.90 -2.82 -0.13
C HIS A 218 21.45 -2.98 1.34
N MET A 219 20.64 -3.98 1.59
CA MET A 219 20.20 -4.38 2.91
C MET A 219 20.07 -5.90 2.94
N ASP A 220 20.83 -6.53 3.82
CA ASP A 220 20.79 -7.97 4.02
C ASP A 220 19.35 -8.41 4.38
N GLU A 221 18.97 -9.61 3.95
CA GLU A 221 17.62 -10.12 4.20
C GLU A 221 17.29 -10.22 5.68
N ASP A 222 18.32 -10.53 6.49
CA ASP A 222 18.19 -10.62 7.94
C ASP A 222 18.02 -9.27 8.63
N ALA A 223 18.42 -8.18 7.99
CA ALA A 223 18.23 -6.83 8.49
C ALA A 223 16.84 -6.24 8.15
N ARG A 224 16.10 -6.87 7.22
CA ARG A 224 14.80 -6.36 6.77
C ARG A 224 13.71 -6.58 7.82
N PRO A 225 13.02 -5.53 8.29
CA PRO A 225 12.07 -5.63 9.40
C PRO A 225 10.81 -6.44 9.08
N ILE A 226 10.36 -6.45 7.82
CA ILE A 226 9.16 -7.18 7.41
C ILE A 226 9.50 -8.09 6.23
N PRO A 227 9.85 -9.37 6.45
CA PRO A 227 10.09 -10.32 5.37
C PRO A 227 8.87 -10.44 4.45
N PHE A 228 9.10 -10.72 3.16
CA PHE A 228 7.98 -10.96 2.24
C PHE A 228 7.08 -12.11 2.71
N ALA A 229 7.64 -13.14 3.36
CA ALA A 229 6.89 -14.25 3.93
C ALA A 229 5.85 -13.80 4.98
N ASN A 230 6.03 -12.63 5.59
CA ASN A 230 5.11 -12.05 6.55
C ASN A 230 4.16 -11.02 5.90
N MET A 231 3.96 -11.06 4.58
CA MET A 231 3.08 -10.14 3.87
C MET A 231 1.91 -10.86 3.22
N VAL A 232 0.74 -10.23 3.25
CA VAL A 232 -0.43 -10.62 2.45
C VAL A 232 -0.84 -9.43 1.59
N TYR A 233 -0.97 -9.64 0.29
CA TYR A 233 -1.47 -8.63 -0.66
C TYR A 233 -2.93 -8.92 -1.00
N PHE A 234 -3.75 -7.86 -1.01
CA PHE A 234 -5.16 -7.91 -1.42
C PHE A 234 -5.34 -7.02 -2.65
N GLY A 235 -5.89 -7.57 -3.72
CA GLY A 235 -6.16 -6.83 -4.96
C GLY A 235 -7.25 -7.51 -5.79
N ASP A 236 -7.84 -6.75 -6.72
CA ASP A 236 -8.99 -7.19 -7.50
C ASP A 236 -8.68 -7.52 -8.98
N GLY A 237 -7.52 -7.11 -9.47
CA GLY A 237 -7.33 -7.07 -10.90
C GLY A 237 -5.93 -7.27 -11.45
N GLU A 238 -5.83 -6.99 -12.75
CA GLU A 238 -4.61 -7.17 -13.55
C GLU A 238 -3.47 -6.28 -13.09
N THR A 239 -3.80 -5.08 -12.57
CA THR A 239 -2.82 -4.13 -12.05
C THR A 239 -2.07 -4.65 -10.82
N ASP A 240 -2.64 -5.64 -10.12
CA ASP A 240 -2.07 -6.23 -8.90
C ASP A 240 -1.24 -7.48 -9.17
N VAL A 241 -1.35 -8.05 -10.38
CA VAL A 241 -0.63 -9.28 -10.75
C VAL A 241 0.86 -9.21 -10.48
N PRO A 242 1.59 -8.13 -10.82
CA PRO A 242 3.01 -8.04 -10.50
C PRO A 242 3.31 -8.11 -9.00
N SER A 243 2.49 -7.45 -8.18
CA SER A 243 2.61 -7.44 -6.72
C SER A 243 2.33 -8.80 -6.11
N MET A 244 1.25 -9.46 -6.54
CA MET A 244 0.91 -10.83 -6.12
C MET A 244 2.01 -11.81 -6.51
N ALA A 245 2.49 -11.75 -7.76
CA ALA A 245 3.55 -12.62 -8.25
C ALA A 245 4.87 -12.43 -7.49
N LEU A 246 5.23 -11.18 -7.18
CA LEU A 246 6.42 -10.87 -6.39
C LEU A 246 6.33 -11.51 -5.00
N LEU A 247 5.22 -11.32 -4.29
CA LEU A 247 5.05 -11.91 -2.95
C LEU A 247 5.07 -13.43 -3.01
N LYS A 248 4.29 -14.04 -3.89
CA LYS A 248 4.25 -15.50 -4.05
C LYS A 248 5.63 -16.09 -4.32
N LYS A 249 6.44 -15.46 -5.18
CA LYS A 249 7.81 -15.89 -5.50
C LYS A 249 8.74 -15.82 -4.29
N ASN A 250 8.49 -14.88 -3.36
CA ASN A 250 9.35 -14.65 -2.19
C ASN A 250 8.74 -15.20 -0.88
N GLY A 251 7.84 -16.19 -0.96
CA GLY A 251 7.24 -16.85 0.20
C GLY A 251 6.10 -16.11 0.87
N GLY A 252 5.71 -14.94 0.35
CA GLY A 252 4.55 -14.18 0.82
C GLY A 252 3.23 -14.68 0.25
N HIS A 253 2.16 -14.02 0.59
CA HIS A 253 0.79 -14.43 0.33
C HIS A 253 0.02 -13.38 -0.46
N ALA A 254 -1.03 -13.84 -1.16
CA ALA A 254 -1.95 -12.97 -1.87
C ALA A 254 -3.38 -13.53 -1.84
N ILE A 255 -4.36 -12.64 -1.73
CA ILE A 255 -5.79 -12.94 -1.87
C ILE A 255 -6.35 -12.05 -2.97
N ALA A 256 -6.90 -12.66 -4.01
CA ALA A 256 -7.65 -11.94 -5.03
C ALA A 256 -9.08 -11.68 -4.52
N VAL A 257 -9.55 -10.45 -4.64
CA VAL A 257 -10.91 -10.10 -4.22
C VAL A 257 -11.76 -9.71 -5.42
N HIS A 258 -13.06 -9.98 -5.35
CA HIS A 258 -14.00 -9.58 -6.38
C HIS A 258 -15.25 -8.99 -5.75
N SER A 259 -15.97 -8.17 -6.51
CA SER A 259 -17.26 -7.64 -6.07
C SER A 259 -18.20 -8.80 -5.69
N PRO A 260 -18.90 -8.71 -4.54
CA PRO A 260 -19.86 -9.75 -4.15
C PRO A 260 -20.97 -9.90 -5.19
N LEU A 261 -21.26 -11.12 -5.63
CA LEU A 261 -22.44 -11.41 -6.43
C LEU A 261 -23.68 -11.27 -5.54
N ALA A 262 -24.75 -10.71 -6.08
CA ALA A 262 -26.03 -10.71 -5.40
C ALA A 262 -26.46 -12.18 -5.14
N ARG A 263 -26.92 -12.49 -3.92
CA ARG A 263 -27.28 -13.87 -3.48
C ARG A 263 -28.31 -14.62 -4.33
N SER A 264 -28.91 -13.97 -5.34
CA SER A 264 -29.92 -14.54 -6.22
C SER A 264 -29.39 -15.34 -7.42
N ASP A 265 -28.08 -15.38 -7.65
CA ASP A 265 -27.50 -15.97 -8.86
C ASP A 265 -26.95 -17.41 -8.68
N SER A 266 -27.48 -18.19 -7.72
CA SER A 266 -27.33 -19.64 -7.79
C SER A 266 -28.12 -20.17 -9.00
N PRO A 267 -27.52 -21.00 -9.89
CA PRO A 267 -28.17 -21.49 -11.12
C PRO A 267 -29.46 -22.31 -10.93
N SER A 268 -29.85 -22.56 -9.67
CA SER A 268 -30.96 -23.46 -9.32
C SER A 268 -32.28 -22.76 -8.92
N SER A 269 -32.36 -21.40 -8.92
CA SER A 269 -33.60 -20.74 -8.52
C SER A 269 -34.32 -20.06 -9.67
N SER A 270 -35.35 -20.70 -10.19
CA SER A 270 -36.35 -20.18 -11.16
C SER A 270 -37.32 -19.17 -10.52
N ARG A 271 -36.96 -18.47 -9.45
CA ARG A 271 -37.88 -17.52 -8.76
C ARG A 271 -37.67 -16.09 -9.31
N ALA A 272 -38.81 -15.38 -9.40
CA ALA A 272 -38.86 -13.97 -9.81
C ALA A 272 -37.85 -13.10 -9.06
N ARG A 273 -37.26 -12.14 -9.77
CA ARG A 273 -36.27 -11.18 -9.25
C ARG A 273 -36.74 -10.51 -7.96
N PRO A 274 -35.97 -10.59 -6.85
CA PRO A 274 -36.27 -9.77 -5.68
C PRO A 274 -36.15 -8.27 -6.03
N LEU A 275 -37.08 -7.47 -5.48
CA LEU A 275 -36.95 -6.01 -5.52
C LEU A 275 -35.59 -5.62 -4.88
N GLY A 276 -34.72 -4.93 -5.63
CA GLY A 276 -33.38 -4.53 -5.15
C GLY A 276 -32.22 -5.31 -5.75
N SER A 277 -32.44 -6.16 -6.77
CA SER A 277 -31.32 -6.78 -7.50
C SER A 277 -30.49 -5.73 -8.24
N PRO A 278 -29.13 -5.82 -8.20
CA PRO A 278 -28.27 -4.87 -8.90
C PRO A 278 -28.55 -4.85 -10.42
N PRO A 279 -28.29 -3.71 -11.09
CA PRO A 279 -28.40 -3.58 -12.54
C PRO A 279 -27.63 -4.67 -13.29
N ALA A 280 -28.06 -4.99 -14.52
CA ALA A 280 -27.45 -6.04 -15.33
C ALA A 280 -25.93 -5.79 -15.56
N GLY A 281 -25.52 -4.53 -15.73
CA GLY A 281 -24.13 -4.14 -15.90
C GLY A 281 -23.26 -4.44 -14.66
N GLU A 282 -23.76 -4.14 -13.47
CA GLU A 282 -23.04 -4.42 -12.22
C GLU A 282 -22.86 -5.93 -11.98
N ARG A 283 -23.85 -6.72 -12.35
CA ARG A 283 -23.73 -8.19 -12.26
C ARG A 283 -22.72 -8.74 -13.24
N ALA A 284 -22.71 -8.25 -14.48
CA ALA A 284 -21.73 -8.64 -15.48
C ALA A 284 -20.30 -8.27 -15.02
N ALA A 285 -20.12 -7.10 -14.43
CA ALA A 285 -18.84 -6.67 -13.85
C ALA A 285 -18.41 -7.59 -12.69
N ALA A 286 -19.32 -7.94 -11.78
CA ALA A 286 -19.02 -8.85 -10.66
C ALA A 286 -18.68 -10.27 -11.14
N GLN A 287 -19.37 -10.79 -12.17
CA GLN A 287 -19.06 -12.08 -12.78
C GLN A 287 -17.69 -12.07 -13.47
N ASN A 288 -17.35 -11.00 -14.19
CA ASN A 288 -16.04 -10.83 -14.81
C ASN A 288 -14.93 -10.75 -13.75
N GLY A 289 -15.16 -10.02 -12.65
CA GLY A 289 -14.23 -9.98 -11.52
C GLY A 289 -13.99 -11.35 -10.90
N LEU A 290 -15.06 -12.12 -10.64
CA LEU A 290 -14.93 -13.50 -10.16
C LEU A 290 -14.12 -14.38 -11.13
N LYS A 291 -14.41 -14.31 -12.43
CA LYS A 291 -13.68 -15.07 -13.45
C LYS A 291 -12.19 -14.74 -13.43
N LYS A 292 -11.83 -13.46 -13.39
CA LYS A 292 -10.43 -13.02 -13.26
C LYS A 292 -9.76 -13.58 -11.99
N CYS A 293 -10.43 -13.52 -10.86
CA CYS A 293 -9.90 -14.09 -9.61
C CYS A 293 -9.66 -15.59 -9.70
N MET A 294 -10.55 -16.33 -10.36
CA MET A 294 -10.39 -17.76 -10.60
C MET A 294 -9.19 -18.04 -11.52
N GLU A 295 -8.98 -17.25 -12.56
CA GLU A 295 -7.84 -17.34 -13.46
C GLU A 295 -6.52 -17.05 -12.72
N LEU A 296 -6.48 -16.02 -11.85
CA LEU A 296 -5.31 -15.71 -11.02
C LEU A 296 -4.99 -16.86 -10.05
N PHE A 297 -6.00 -17.46 -9.46
CA PHE A 297 -5.83 -18.61 -8.57
C PHE A 297 -5.31 -19.84 -9.35
N ALA A 298 -5.90 -20.17 -10.49
CA ALA A 298 -5.46 -21.27 -11.35
C ALA A 298 -4.01 -21.09 -11.86
N ALA A 299 -3.60 -19.84 -12.10
CA ALA A 299 -2.24 -19.50 -12.48
C ALA A 299 -1.25 -19.42 -11.29
N GLY A 300 -1.68 -19.76 -10.06
CA GLY A 300 -0.84 -19.72 -8.86
C GLY A 300 -0.41 -18.30 -8.43
N ARG A 301 -1.12 -17.27 -8.89
CA ARG A 301 -0.81 -15.87 -8.58
C ARG A 301 -1.30 -15.44 -7.19
N CYS A 302 -2.29 -16.14 -6.64
CA CYS A 302 -2.80 -15.89 -5.29
C CYS A 302 -3.01 -17.23 -4.55
N ASP A 303 -3.09 -17.17 -3.21
CA ASP A 303 -3.37 -18.34 -2.36
C ASP A 303 -4.86 -18.63 -2.31
N PHE A 304 -5.65 -17.58 -2.34
CA PHE A 304 -7.11 -17.63 -2.28
C PHE A 304 -7.73 -16.53 -3.13
N TYR A 305 -9.00 -16.68 -3.45
CA TYR A 305 -9.85 -15.59 -3.91
C TYR A 305 -11.12 -15.54 -3.07
N ALA A 306 -11.73 -14.37 -2.90
CA ALA A 306 -12.93 -14.21 -2.08
C ALA A 306 -13.78 -13.03 -2.56
N PRO A 307 -15.11 -13.05 -2.28
CA PRO A 307 -15.89 -11.83 -2.34
C PRO A 307 -15.31 -10.74 -1.43
N ALA A 308 -15.37 -9.49 -1.84
CA ALA A 308 -14.97 -8.32 -1.05
C ALA A 308 -15.98 -8.05 0.09
N ASP A 309 -16.10 -9.00 1.00
CA ASP A 309 -16.89 -8.93 2.22
C ASP A 309 -15.93 -9.00 3.42
N TYR A 310 -15.69 -7.85 4.03
CA TYR A 310 -14.73 -7.67 5.13
C TYR A 310 -15.31 -7.92 6.51
N ARG A 311 -16.58 -8.36 6.60
CA ARG A 311 -17.21 -8.66 7.88
C ARG A 311 -16.56 -9.86 8.56
N LYS A 312 -16.52 -9.82 9.88
CA LYS A 312 -16.07 -10.96 10.68
C LYS A 312 -16.84 -12.23 10.30
N GLY A 313 -16.11 -13.32 10.09
CA GLY A 313 -16.68 -14.61 9.72
C GLY A 313 -17.01 -14.80 8.23
N SER A 314 -16.77 -13.78 7.38
CA SER A 314 -16.83 -13.91 5.91
C SER A 314 -15.77 -14.88 5.40
N ASP A 315 -15.87 -15.27 4.13
CA ASP A 315 -14.84 -16.11 3.51
C ASP A 315 -13.50 -15.40 3.42
N LEU A 316 -13.51 -14.09 3.10
CA LEU A 316 -12.30 -13.27 3.09
C LEU A 316 -11.65 -13.23 4.47
N PHE A 317 -12.45 -13.00 5.54
CA PHE A 317 -11.94 -13.00 6.91
C PHE A 317 -11.31 -14.34 7.30
N LYS A 318 -12.02 -15.46 7.03
CA LYS A 318 -11.53 -16.81 7.35
C LYS A 318 -10.22 -17.13 6.62
N ARG A 319 -10.13 -16.82 5.32
CA ARG A 319 -8.93 -17.06 4.50
C ARG A 319 -7.74 -16.21 4.96
N THR A 320 -8.01 -14.96 5.34
CA THR A 320 -6.98 -14.09 5.93
C THR A 320 -6.48 -14.64 7.27
N CYS A 321 -7.38 -15.08 8.15
CA CYS A 321 -7.00 -15.71 9.41
C CYS A 321 -6.12 -16.96 9.20
N LEU A 322 -6.44 -17.81 8.25
CA LEU A 322 -5.61 -18.99 7.92
C LEU A 322 -4.18 -18.61 7.51
N LEU A 323 -4.01 -17.54 6.73
CA LEU A 323 -2.67 -17.05 6.36
C LEU A 323 -1.95 -16.45 7.58
N ILE A 324 -2.65 -15.73 8.42
CA ILE A 324 -2.09 -15.17 9.67
C ILE A 324 -1.65 -16.30 10.60
N ASP A 325 -2.45 -17.34 10.79
CA ASP A 325 -2.11 -18.51 11.62
C ASP A 325 -0.81 -19.16 11.14
N ARG A 326 -0.68 -19.36 9.84
CA ARG A 326 0.53 -19.89 9.21
C ARG A 326 1.73 -18.99 9.47
N MET A 327 1.62 -17.69 9.20
CA MET A 327 2.72 -16.74 9.42
C MET A 327 3.14 -16.68 10.90
N VAL A 328 2.19 -16.71 11.84
CA VAL A 328 2.49 -16.77 13.28
C VAL A 328 3.23 -18.06 13.65
N ALA A 329 2.82 -19.20 13.07
CA ALA A 329 3.54 -20.46 13.29
C ALA A 329 4.98 -20.40 12.75
N ASP A 330 5.16 -19.85 11.53
CA ASP A 330 6.48 -19.70 10.91
C ASP A 330 7.36 -18.71 11.69
N ILE A 331 6.83 -17.61 12.19
CA ILE A 331 7.52 -16.66 13.06
C ILE A 331 8.02 -17.37 14.33
N ARG A 332 7.20 -18.18 14.97
CA ARG A 332 7.59 -18.95 16.16
C ARG A 332 8.73 -19.93 15.88
N VAL A 333 8.66 -20.66 14.76
CA VAL A 333 9.74 -21.57 14.35
C VAL A 333 11.06 -20.81 14.15
N GLN A 334 11.03 -19.63 13.54
CA GLN A 334 12.23 -18.81 13.36
C GLN A 334 12.74 -18.24 14.68
N GLU A 335 11.86 -17.84 15.60
CA GLU A 335 12.22 -17.38 16.93
C GLU A 335 12.94 -18.48 17.72
N GLU A 336 12.40 -19.69 17.74
CA GLU A 336 13.02 -20.86 18.39
C GLU A 336 14.40 -21.20 17.78
N ARG A 337 14.51 -21.20 16.44
CA ARG A 337 15.80 -21.41 15.76
C ARG A 337 16.83 -20.35 16.16
N SER A 338 16.43 -19.09 16.25
CA SER A 338 17.33 -18.00 16.66
C SER A 338 17.75 -18.08 18.11
N ALA A 339 16.99 -18.76 18.96
CA ALA A 339 17.35 -19.01 20.35
C ALA A 339 18.37 -20.15 20.51
N LEU A 340 18.45 -21.06 19.54
CA LEU A 340 19.40 -22.21 19.55
C LEU A 340 20.77 -21.86 18.97
N GLY A 341 20.89 -20.82 18.16
CA GLY A 341 22.15 -20.38 17.50
C GLY A 341 22.60 -19.02 17.97
#